data_d910819ad20e1a8f4f8c4fda15ff636f
#
_entry.id   d910819ad20e1a8f4f8c4fda15ff636f
#
_cell.length_a   1.000
_cell.length_b   1.000
_cell.length_c   1.000
_cell.angle_alpha   90.00
_cell.angle_beta   90.00
_cell.angle_gamma   90.00
#
_symmetry.space_group_name_H-M   'P 1'
#
loop_
_entity.id
_entity.type
_entity.pdbx_description
1 polymer ?
#
loop_
_entity_poly.entity_id
_entity_poly.type
_entity_poly.pdbx_seq_one_letter_code
_entity_poly.pdbx_strand_id
1 'polypeptide(L)'
;MSTPSLLWVTHPRHLPKPPTTGRALIVDVAFAAAGQWRSKTKPFVDALGGRLVRYVDHHEHKDAWAAYAGDPRFVLVPNRIAHGCPELITESLMGEVGHVDVVVAHHDFDGLVSAVKVLIRGRSPWEEADEDARAVDSPGRGHVLSDFGCRVADAIDEAAVTMERVSALAFNTRLAFGLAAYGPSLDMVLTDEVRTLSDRAHAAADQARRLVEQHGRLEAPGVFVVRVREKQDNRMRRNLLVLAEERAAVGALFEPDPLGGAWLTAATFDQRLDLEDVDGFEGGRSDYRFARAHRGGVDLVEALGRYVASKAAVILKVE
;
A
#
# COMPACT_ATOMS: atom_id res chain seq x y z
N MET A 1 21.69 -19.54 14.22
CA MET A 1 21.17 -18.18 14.51
C MET A 1 19.68 -18.32 14.79
N SER A 2 19.14 -17.61 15.78
CA SER A 2 17.70 -17.61 16.05
C SER A 2 16.95 -16.94 14.89
N THR A 3 15.77 -17.45 14.57
CA THR A 3 14.88 -16.80 13.57
C THR A 3 14.36 -15.49 14.15
N PRO A 4 14.38 -14.37 13.39
CA PRO A 4 13.81 -13.11 13.83
C PRO A 4 12.34 -13.21 14.19
N SER A 5 11.90 -12.45 15.19
CA SER A 5 10.46 -12.24 15.44
C SER A 5 9.89 -11.19 14.51
N LEU A 6 8.60 -11.32 14.15
CA LEU A 6 7.90 -10.36 13.31
C LEU A 6 6.98 -9.48 14.16
N LEU A 7 7.04 -8.18 13.93
CA LEU A 7 6.21 -7.17 14.59
C LEU A 7 5.48 -6.34 13.52
N TRP A 8 4.16 -6.56 13.41
CA TRP A 8 3.36 -5.95 12.36
C TRP A 8 2.83 -4.56 12.73
N VAL A 9 2.89 -3.66 11.76
CA VAL A 9 2.32 -2.30 11.81
C VAL A 9 1.09 -2.27 10.92
N THR A 10 -0.09 -2.07 11.49
CA THR A 10 -1.34 -1.99 10.73
C THR A 10 -1.65 -0.57 10.22
N HIS A 11 -0.99 0.43 10.77
CA HIS A 11 -1.15 1.82 10.35
C HIS A 11 -0.02 2.68 10.93
N PRO A 12 0.58 3.61 10.17
CA PRO A 12 1.71 4.44 10.64
C PRO A 12 1.43 5.29 11.88
N ARG A 13 0.16 5.56 12.19
CA ARG A 13 -0.25 6.28 13.42
C ARG A 13 -0.34 5.38 14.66
N HIS A 14 -0.37 4.07 14.48
CA HIS A 14 -0.61 3.08 15.54
C HIS A 14 0.52 2.05 15.57
N LEU A 15 1.73 2.56 15.78
CA LEU A 15 2.90 1.71 15.93
C LEU A 15 2.78 0.85 17.20
N PRO A 16 3.26 -0.40 17.18
CA PRO A 16 3.34 -1.25 18.36
C PRO A 16 4.35 -0.68 19.38
N LYS A 17 4.45 -1.28 20.56
CA LYS A 17 5.52 -0.93 21.49
C LYS A 17 6.87 -1.28 20.86
N PRO A 18 7.87 -0.37 20.91
CA PRO A 18 9.20 -0.68 20.42
C PRO A 18 9.78 -1.89 21.16
N PRO A 19 10.45 -2.83 20.48
CA PRO A 19 11.17 -3.91 21.16
C PRO A 19 12.23 -3.33 22.09
N THR A 20 12.31 -3.86 23.31
CA THR A 20 13.22 -3.37 24.34
C THR A 20 14.61 -4.01 24.24
N THR A 21 14.74 -5.12 23.52
CA THR A 21 15.98 -5.88 23.31
C THR A 21 16.10 -6.28 21.84
N GLY A 22 17.31 -6.69 21.45
CA GLY A 22 17.59 -7.19 20.11
C GLY A 22 17.78 -6.08 19.05
N ARG A 23 18.34 -6.49 17.93
CA ARG A 23 18.60 -5.65 16.74
C ARG A 23 17.35 -5.62 15.87
N ALA A 24 16.80 -4.44 15.61
CA ALA A 24 15.57 -4.25 14.88
C ALA A 24 15.83 -3.71 13.45
N LEU A 25 15.18 -4.33 12.48
CA LEU A 25 15.09 -3.85 11.10
C LEU A 25 13.64 -3.44 10.82
N ILE A 26 13.43 -2.22 10.34
CA ILE A 26 12.11 -1.72 9.91
C ILE A 26 12.05 -1.79 8.39
N VAL A 27 10.99 -2.38 7.83
CA VAL A 27 10.76 -2.48 6.40
C VAL A 27 9.32 -2.07 6.07
N ASP A 28 9.14 -1.27 5.02
CA ASP A 28 7.84 -0.89 4.50
C ASP A 28 6.90 -0.23 5.53
N VAL A 29 7.42 0.59 6.39
CA VAL A 29 6.63 1.33 7.37
C VAL A 29 6.68 2.81 7.06
N ALA A 30 5.62 3.35 6.46
CA ALA A 30 5.51 4.76 6.18
C ALA A 30 5.64 5.62 7.46
N PHE A 31 6.22 6.81 7.32
CA PHE A 31 6.13 7.81 8.38
C PHE A 31 4.67 8.32 8.50
N ALA A 32 4.19 8.53 9.72
CA ALA A 32 2.85 9.06 9.92
C ALA A 32 2.71 10.44 9.24
N ALA A 33 1.60 10.63 8.51
CA ALA A 33 1.40 11.75 7.60
C ALA A 33 1.57 13.13 8.27
N ALA A 34 1.98 14.11 7.50
CA ALA A 34 2.18 15.51 7.90
C ALA A 34 3.05 15.63 9.16
N GLY A 35 2.73 16.53 10.07
CA GLY A 35 3.48 16.71 11.32
C GLY A 35 3.37 15.57 12.34
N GLN A 36 2.48 14.61 12.12
CA GLN A 36 2.22 13.50 13.07
C GLN A 36 3.42 12.55 13.22
N TRP A 37 4.30 12.47 12.24
CA TRP A 37 5.50 11.64 12.34
C TRP A 37 6.38 12.01 13.54
N ARG A 38 6.41 13.30 13.95
CA ARG A 38 7.17 13.76 15.11
C ARG A 38 6.64 13.19 16.43
N SER A 39 5.33 12.94 16.51
CA SER A 39 4.70 12.42 17.73
C SER A 39 4.38 10.93 17.69
N LYS A 40 4.46 10.28 16.51
CA LYS A 40 4.14 8.86 16.31
C LYS A 40 5.36 8.05 15.89
N THR A 41 5.91 8.31 14.69
CA THR A 41 7.00 7.49 14.15
C THR A 41 8.33 7.81 14.80
N LYS A 42 8.66 9.11 14.98
CA LYS A 42 9.94 9.51 15.58
C LYS A 42 10.16 8.93 16.98
N PRO A 43 9.23 8.97 17.93
CA PRO A 43 9.43 8.37 19.26
C PRO A 43 9.67 6.86 19.21
N PHE A 44 9.07 6.15 18.25
CA PHE A 44 9.33 4.73 18.04
C PHE A 44 10.77 4.49 17.58
N VAL A 45 11.23 5.26 16.60
CA VAL A 45 12.60 5.21 16.09
C VAL A 45 13.60 5.58 17.18
N ASP A 46 13.35 6.66 17.91
CA ASP A 46 14.21 7.13 19.01
C ASP A 46 14.34 6.07 20.12
N ALA A 47 13.24 5.40 20.46
CA ALA A 47 13.23 4.34 21.48
C ALA A 47 14.04 3.10 21.07
N LEU A 48 14.20 2.85 19.77
CA LEU A 48 15.10 1.81 19.27
C LEU A 48 16.58 2.24 19.42
N GLY A 49 16.89 3.49 19.19
CA GLY A 49 18.25 4.02 19.33
C GLY A 49 19.27 3.23 18.50
N GLY A 50 20.35 2.77 19.13
CA GLY A 50 21.39 1.96 18.48
C GLY A 50 20.96 0.53 18.11
N ARG A 51 19.79 0.09 18.54
CA ARG A 51 19.23 -1.22 18.15
C ARG A 51 18.59 -1.20 16.76
N LEU A 52 18.20 -0.03 16.26
CA LEU A 52 17.78 0.12 14.87
C LEU A 52 18.97 -0.08 13.94
N VAL A 53 18.97 -1.18 13.18
CA VAL A 53 20.06 -1.49 12.24
C VAL A 53 19.82 -0.91 10.85
N ARG A 54 18.56 -0.91 10.39
CA ARG A 54 18.13 -0.22 9.17
C ARG A 54 16.64 0.14 9.26
N TYR A 55 16.26 1.16 8.53
CA TYR A 55 14.91 1.56 8.19
C TYR A 55 14.82 1.63 6.67
N VAL A 56 14.09 0.72 6.04
CA VAL A 56 13.97 0.61 4.60
C VAL A 56 12.54 0.92 4.20
N ASP A 57 12.32 1.96 3.41
CA ASP A 57 10.98 2.42 3.05
C ASP A 57 10.97 3.13 1.70
N HIS A 58 9.84 3.07 1.01
CA HIS A 58 9.61 3.75 -0.25
C HIS A 58 8.47 4.78 -0.21
N HIS A 59 7.81 4.94 0.92
CA HIS A 59 6.76 5.93 1.11
C HIS A 59 7.33 7.31 1.37
N GLU A 60 7.24 8.21 0.40
CA GLU A 60 7.80 9.55 0.49
C GLU A 60 7.18 10.37 1.63
N HIS A 61 8.04 10.98 2.44
CA HIS A 61 7.65 11.92 3.47
C HIS A 61 8.70 13.03 3.58
N LYS A 62 8.49 14.15 2.90
CA LYS A 62 9.46 15.24 2.74
C LYS A 62 10.20 15.62 4.04
N ASP A 63 9.46 15.95 5.09
CA ASP A 63 10.04 16.43 6.35
C ASP A 63 10.76 15.34 7.14
N ALA A 64 10.20 14.12 7.17
CA ALA A 64 10.81 13.01 7.90
C ALA A 64 12.09 12.56 7.20
N TRP A 65 12.06 12.43 5.89
CA TRP A 65 13.23 12.06 5.10
C TRP A 65 14.36 13.11 5.23
N ALA A 66 14.02 14.39 5.19
CA ALA A 66 14.99 15.46 5.43
C ALA A 66 15.63 15.37 6.83
N ALA A 67 14.87 14.98 7.85
CA ALA A 67 15.36 14.84 9.22
C ALA A 67 16.33 13.66 9.39
N TYR A 68 16.22 12.62 8.56
CA TYR A 68 17.11 11.45 8.59
C TYR A 68 18.09 11.40 7.41
N ALA A 69 18.15 12.46 6.60
CA ALA A 69 19.11 12.56 5.51
C ALA A 69 20.55 12.48 6.05
N GLY A 70 21.34 11.57 5.48
CA GLY A 70 22.73 11.32 5.91
C GLY A 70 22.90 10.34 7.08
N ASP A 71 21.84 9.86 7.71
CA ASP A 71 21.93 8.72 8.63
C ASP A 71 21.96 7.42 7.81
N PRO A 72 23.09 6.68 7.84
CA PRO A 72 23.24 5.49 6.99
C PRO A 72 22.31 4.34 7.35
N ARG A 73 21.61 4.44 8.46
CA ARG A 73 20.59 3.45 8.85
C ARG A 73 19.31 3.57 8.03
N PHE A 74 19.08 4.71 7.36
CA PHE A 74 17.87 4.95 6.60
C PHE A 74 18.12 4.76 5.11
N VAL A 75 17.42 3.79 4.51
CA VAL A 75 17.36 3.53 3.08
C VAL A 75 15.97 3.96 2.62
N LEU A 76 15.88 5.22 2.19
CA LEU A 76 14.62 5.86 1.83
C LEU A 76 14.65 6.12 0.32
N VAL A 77 13.92 5.33 -0.45
CA VAL A 77 13.89 5.38 -1.90
C VAL A 77 12.48 5.72 -2.37
N PRO A 78 12.28 6.82 -3.12
CA PRO A 78 10.93 7.23 -3.46
C PRO A 78 10.20 6.21 -4.34
N ASN A 79 8.88 6.09 -4.14
CA ASN A 79 8.01 5.13 -4.85
C ASN A 79 8.11 5.24 -6.39
N ARG A 80 8.44 6.40 -6.94
CA ARG A 80 8.71 6.55 -8.39
C ARG A 80 9.98 5.81 -8.86
N ILE A 81 10.85 5.37 -7.94
CA ILE A 81 12.08 4.61 -8.22
C ILE A 81 11.91 3.16 -7.77
N ALA A 82 11.42 2.94 -6.53
CA ALA A 82 11.13 1.63 -5.97
C ALA A 82 9.61 1.48 -5.83
N HIS A 83 8.98 0.79 -6.77
CA HIS A 83 7.53 0.63 -6.84
C HIS A 83 6.97 -0.31 -5.78
N GLY A 84 7.82 -1.10 -5.12
CA GLY A 84 7.52 -1.95 -3.98
C GLY A 84 8.73 -2.03 -3.05
N CYS A 85 8.52 -2.00 -1.74
CA CYS A 85 9.60 -2.06 -0.75
C CYS A 85 10.49 -3.32 -0.85
N PRO A 86 9.97 -4.52 -1.22
CA PRO A 86 10.77 -5.74 -1.30
C PRO A 86 11.99 -5.64 -2.21
N GLU A 87 11.91 -4.86 -3.30
CA GLU A 87 13.04 -4.70 -4.24
C GLU A 87 14.27 -4.03 -3.58
N LEU A 88 14.06 -3.32 -2.47
CA LEU A 88 15.14 -2.71 -1.68
C LEU A 88 15.82 -3.71 -0.73
N ILE A 89 15.17 -4.85 -0.44
CA ILE A 89 15.68 -5.88 0.47
C ILE A 89 16.51 -6.89 -0.33
N THR A 90 17.77 -6.58 -0.55
CA THR A 90 18.70 -7.39 -1.34
C THR A 90 19.64 -8.22 -0.46
N GLU A 91 20.30 -9.24 -1.04
CA GLU A 91 21.34 -10.01 -0.36
C GLU A 91 22.51 -9.12 0.09
N SER A 92 22.86 -8.10 -0.73
CA SER A 92 23.88 -7.10 -0.38
C SER A 92 23.48 -6.32 0.87
N LEU A 93 22.27 -5.75 0.90
CA LEU A 93 21.76 -5.05 2.07
C LEU A 93 21.78 -5.95 3.31
N MET A 94 21.31 -7.19 3.18
CA MET A 94 21.26 -8.13 4.29
C MET A 94 22.66 -8.61 4.74
N GLY A 95 23.65 -8.57 3.84
CA GLY A 95 25.06 -8.73 4.15
C GLY A 95 25.60 -7.63 5.07
N GLU A 96 25.31 -6.37 4.72
CA GLU A 96 25.69 -5.20 5.51
C GLU A 96 24.96 -5.13 6.86
N VAL A 97 23.68 -5.43 6.89
CA VAL A 97 22.82 -5.42 8.09
C VAL A 97 23.28 -6.47 9.10
N GLY A 98 23.72 -7.63 8.64
CA GLY A 98 24.13 -8.73 9.49
C GLY A 98 22.95 -9.41 10.21
N HIS A 99 23.10 -9.68 11.52
CA HIS A 99 22.05 -10.33 12.31
C HIS A 99 20.92 -9.36 12.67
N VAL A 100 19.68 -9.86 12.59
CA VAL A 100 18.44 -9.18 12.99
C VAL A 100 17.68 -10.07 13.96
N ASP A 101 17.19 -9.52 15.07
CA ASP A 101 16.36 -10.22 16.05
C ASP A 101 14.87 -9.94 15.87
N VAL A 102 14.55 -8.74 15.40
CA VAL A 102 13.15 -8.28 15.21
C VAL A 102 13.00 -7.59 13.85
N VAL A 103 12.03 -8.02 13.06
CA VAL A 103 11.59 -7.33 11.85
C VAL A 103 10.30 -6.61 12.16
N VAL A 104 10.26 -5.29 11.94
CA VAL A 104 9.06 -4.47 12.02
C VAL A 104 8.60 -4.19 10.61
N ALA A 105 7.42 -4.67 10.22
CA ALA A 105 6.92 -4.58 8.85
C ALA A 105 5.48 -4.09 8.80
N HIS A 106 5.09 -3.45 7.70
CA HIS A 106 3.69 -3.14 7.44
C HIS A 106 2.87 -4.41 7.22
N HIS A 107 1.58 -4.35 7.56
CA HIS A 107 0.68 -5.49 7.54
C HIS A 107 -0.07 -5.60 6.20
N ASP A 108 0.63 -5.52 5.10
CA ASP A 108 0.10 -5.69 3.74
C ASP A 108 0.98 -6.61 2.92
N PHE A 109 0.74 -6.70 1.63
CA PHE A 109 1.42 -7.66 0.78
C PHE A 109 2.91 -7.35 0.63
N ASP A 110 3.28 -6.10 0.29
CA ASP A 110 4.69 -5.78 0.06
C ASP A 110 5.48 -5.69 1.36
N GLY A 111 4.87 -5.26 2.47
CA GLY A 111 5.44 -5.39 3.80
C GLY A 111 5.67 -6.84 4.22
N LEU A 112 4.74 -7.76 3.88
CA LEU A 112 4.93 -9.19 4.12
C LEU A 112 6.09 -9.75 3.28
N VAL A 113 6.13 -9.46 1.97
CA VAL A 113 7.22 -9.93 1.09
C VAL A 113 8.57 -9.36 1.57
N SER A 114 8.61 -8.08 1.97
CA SER A 114 9.79 -7.45 2.58
C SER A 114 10.27 -8.20 3.82
N ALA A 115 9.34 -8.53 4.73
CA ALA A 115 9.67 -9.30 5.94
C ALA A 115 10.19 -10.70 5.60
N VAL A 116 9.58 -11.40 4.63
CA VAL A 116 10.04 -12.71 4.16
C VAL A 116 11.46 -12.62 3.60
N LYS A 117 11.74 -11.61 2.76
CA LYS A 117 13.10 -11.40 2.22
C LYS A 117 14.13 -11.16 3.32
N VAL A 118 13.77 -10.47 4.41
CA VAL A 118 14.65 -10.35 5.59
C VAL A 118 14.90 -11.73 6.23
N LEU A 119 13.86 -12.55 6.42
CA LEU A 119 13.98 -13.90 6.98
C LEU A 119 14.92 -14.79 6.17
N ILE A 120 14.88 -14.70 4.85
CA ILE A 120 15.71 -15.50 3.92
C ILE A 120 16.92 -14.74 3.38
N ARG A 121 17.33 -13.67 4.06
CA ARG A 121 18.58 -12.95 3.82
C ARG A 121 18.66 -12.26 2.45
N GLY A 122 17.57 -11.65 2.01
CA GLY A 122 17.50 -10.84 0.78
C GLY A 122 17.24 -11.65 -0.49
N ARG A 123 17.10 -12.97 -0.39
CA ARG A 123 16.69 -13.81 -1.53
C ARG A 123 15.21 -13.59 -1.86
N SER A 124 14.81 -13.87 -3.07
CA SER A 124 13.40 -13.84 -3.45
C SER A 124 12.70 -15.12 -2.94
N PRO A 125 11.52 -15.02 -2.30
CA PRO A 125 10.78 -16.21 -1.86
C PRO A 125 10.13 -16.98 -3.01
N TRP A 126 9.82 -16.32 -4.14
CA TRP A 126 9.45 -16.91 -5.44
C TRP A 126 9.93 -15.97 -6.55
N GLU A 127 9.95 -16.45 -7.77
CA GLU A 127 10.59 -15.76 -8.90
C GLU A 127 10.00 -14.36 -9.13
N GLU A 128 8.68 -14.24 -9.09
CA GLU A 128 7.95 -12.99 -9.36
C GLU A 128 7.69 -12.11 -8.13
N ALA A 129 8.23 -12.44 -6.94
CA ALA A 129 7.86 -11.80 -5.69
C ALA A 129 8.01 -10.26 -5.68
N ASP A 130 9.09 -9.74 -6.26
CA ASP A 130 9.32 -8.29 -6.35
C ASP A 130 8.37 -7.64 -7.36
N GLU A 131 8.08 -8.32 -8.49
CA GLU A 131 7.14 -7.84 -9.50
C GLU A 131 5.70 -7.86 -8.97
N ASP A 132 5.32 -8.92 -8.27
CA ASP A 132 4.02 -9.02 -7.60
C ASP A 132 3.83 -7.90 -6.57
N ALA A 133 4.87 -7.59 -5.79
CA ALA A 133 4.82 -6.48 -4.83
C ALA A 133 4.63 -5.13 -5.52
N ARG A 134 5.35 -4.89 -6.63
CA ARG A 134 5.15 -3.68 -7.45
C ARG A 134 3.74 -3.59 -8.00
N ALA A 135 3.20 -4.72 -8.52
CA ALA A 135 1.86 -4.77 -9.09
C ALA A 135 0.77 -4.44 -8.06
N VAL A 136 0.94 -4.91 -6.82
CA VAL A 136 -0.03 -4.68 -5.74
C VAL A 136 0.08 -3.26 -5.19
N ASP A 137 1.29 -2.76 -4.93
CA ASP A 137 1.49 -1.45 -4.31
C ASP A 137 1.39 -0.30 -5.31
N SER A 138 1.79 -0.53 -6.55
CA SER A 138 1.79 0.47 -7.63
C SER A 138 0.96 0.01 -8.84
N PRO A 139 -0.35 -0.28 -8.69
CA PRO A 139 -1.18 -0.75 -9.78
C PRO A 139 -1.26 0.29 -10.92
N GLY A 140 -1.46 -0.20 -12.15
CA GLY A 140 -1.55 0.67 -13.34
C GLY A 140 -0.21 1.15 -13.89
N ARG A 141 0.92 0.71 -13.35
CA ARG A 141 2.28 1.03 -13.83
C ARG A 141 2.88 -0.04 -14.75
N GLY A 142 2.06 -0.95 -15.25
CA GLY A 142 2.49 -2.00 -16.19
C GLY A 142 3.09 -3.24 -15.55
N HIS A 143 3.10 -3.33 -14.22
CA HIS A 143 3.51 -4.52 -13.49
C HIS A 143 2.47 -5.62 -13.61
N VAL A 144 2.92 -6.88 -13.69
CA VAL A 144 2.07 -8.06 -13.86
C VAL A 144 2.05 -8.85 -12.55
N LEU A 145 0.86 -9.04 -11.99
CA LEU A 145 0.66 -9.85 -10.80
C LEU A 145 0.53 -11.32 -11.20
N SER A 146 1.38 -12.19 -10.65
CA SER A 146 1.31 -13.63 -10.86
C SER A 146 0.07 -14.24 -10.17
N ASP A 147 -0.36 -15.41 -10.60
CA ASP A 147 -1.48 -16.13 -9.95
C ASP A 147 -1.19 -16.43 -8.48
N PHE A 148 0.07 -16.75 -8.16
CA PHE A 148 0.49 -17.01 -6.80
C PHE A 148 0.47 -15.72 -5.96
N GLY A 149 1.10 -14.66 -6.46
CA GLY A 149 1.12 -13.35 -5.80
C GLY A 149 -0.30 -12.81 -5.57
N CYS A 150 -1.18 -12.95 -6.57
CA CYS A 150 -2.59 -12.59 -6.47
C CYS A 150 -3.29 -13.31 -5.30
N ARG A 151 -3.14 -14.64 -5.22
CA ARG A 151 -3.76 -15.43 -4.14
C ARG A 151 -3.24 -15.04 -2.76
N VAL A 152 -1.95 -14.77 -2.64
CA VAL A 152 -1.34 -14.34 -1.36
C VAL A 152 -1.82 -12.94 -0.99
N ALA A 153 -1.81 -11.99 -1.92
CA ALA A 153 -2.28 -10.62 -1.70
C ALA A 153 -3.76 -10.58 -1.29
N ASP A 154 -4.59 -11.30 -2.04
CA ASP A 154 -6.03 -11.43 -1.76
C ASP A 154 -6.31 -12.02 -0.38
N ALA A 155 -5.56 -13.05 0.03
CA ALA A 155 -5.73 -13.65 1.35
C ALA A 155 -5.35 -12.69 2.48
N ILE A 156 -4.31 -11.88 2.32
CA ILE A 156 -3.90 -10.86 3.28
C ILE A 156 -4.99 -9.78 3.41
N ASP A 157 -5.46 -9.25 2.27
CA ASP A 157 -6.48 -8.20 2.23
C ASP A 157 -7.80 -8.71 2.83
N GLU A 158 -8.20 -9.95 2.53
CA GLU A 158 -9.40 -10.57 3.11
C GLU A 158 -9.26 -10.81 4.62
N ALA A 159 -8.12 -11.31 5.07
CA ALA A 159 -7.84 -11.50 6.49
C ALA A 159 -7.90 -10.17 7.26
N ALA A 160 -7.34 -9.09 6.69
CA ALA A 160 -7.36 -7.76 7.29
C ALA A 160 -8.78 -7.18 7.46
N VAL A 161 -9.72 -7.57 6.58
CA VAL A 161 -11.12 -7.10 6.61
C VAL A 161 -12.01 -7.98 7.47
N THR A 162 -11.83 -9.30 7.43
CA THR A 162 -12.80 -10.26 8.00
C THR A 162 -12.38 -10.87 9.33
N MET A 163 -11.10 -10.83 9.66
CA MET A 163 -10.58 -11.36 10.93
C MET A 163 -10.46 -10.26 11.98
N GLU A 164 -10.53 -10.66 13.25
CA GLU A 164 -10.07 -9.80 14.33
C GLU A 164 -8.58 -9.48 14.14
N ARG A 165 -8.18 -8.27 14.53
CA ARG A 165 -6.82 -7.76 14.32
C ARG A 165 -5.72 -8.74 14.76
N VAL A 166 -5.86 -9.34 15.95
CA VAL A 166 -4.86 -10.28 16.48
C VAL A 166 -4.75 -11.53 15.60
N SER A 167 -5.89 -12.04 15.11
CA SER A 167 -5.96 -13.20 14.22
C SER A 167 -5.35 -12.90 12.85
N ALA A 168 -5.62 -11.72 12.28
CA ALA A 168 -5.03 -11.30 11.02
C ALA A 168 -3.50 -11.15 11.11
N LEU A 169 -2.98 -10.56 12.21
CA LEU A 169 -1.53 -10.47 12.43
C LEU A 169 -0.88 -11.85 12.62
N ALA A 170 -1.57 -12.76 13.32
CA ALA A 170 -1.10 -14.14 13.47
C ALA A 170 -1.11 -14.90 12.13
N PHE A 171 -2.12 -14.68 11.29
CA PHE A 171 -2.18 -15.21 9.93
C PHE A 171 -0.97 -14.75 9.11
N ASN A 172 -0.69 -13.44 9.04
CA ASN A 172 0.48 -12.92 8.32
C ASN A 172 1.79 -13.49 8.85
N THR A 173 1.90 -13.69 10.18
CA THR A 173 3.08 -14.30 10.78
C THR A 173 3.28 -15.74 10.28
N ARG A 174 2.22 -16.56 10.28
CA ARG A 174 2.29 -17.95 9.78
C ARG A 174 2.64 -17.98 8.29
N LEU A 175 1.99 -17.09 7.50
CA LEU A 175 2.21 -16.98 6.08
C LEU A 175 3.66 -16.58 5.76
N ALA A 176 4.21 -15.58 6.45
CA ALA A 176 5.59 -15.16 6.27
C ALA A 176 6.60 -16.27 6.57
N PHE A 177 6.41 -17.01 7.67
CA PHE A 177 7.29 -18.15 7.99
C PHE A 177 7.09 -19.31 7.01
N GLY A 178 5.89 -19.56 6.54
CA GLY A 178 5.61 -20.55 5.49
C GLY A 178 6.34 -20.21 4.18
N LEU A 179 6.23 -18.98 3.71
CA LEU A 179 6.94 -18.48 2.53
C LEU A 179 8.48 -18.58 2.69
N ALA A 180 8.99 -18.20 3.87
CA ALA A 180 10.42 -18.28 4.15
C ALA A 180 10.95 -19.72 4.19
N ALA A 181 10.14 -20.67 4.65
CA ALA A 181 10.55 -22.07 4.81
C ALA A 181 10.41 -22.89 3.52
N TYR A 182 9.34 -22.65 2.77
CA TYR A 182 8.95 -23.50 1.64
C TYR A 182 9.10 -22.83 0.28
N GLY A 183 9.34 -21.50 0.25
CA GLY A 183 9.51 -20.74 -1.00
C GLY A 183 8.33 -20.95 -1.94
N PRO A 184 8.60 -21.24 -3.23
CA PRO A 184 7.55 -21.39 -4.24
C PRO A 184 6.82 -22.74 -4.19
N SER A 185 6.95 -23.53 -3.14
CA SER A 185 6.15 -24.75 -2.98
C SER A 185 4.71 -24.38 -2.67
N LEU A 186 3.95 -24.12 -3.74
CA LEU A 186 2.57 -23.61 -3.74
C LEU A 186 1.67 -24.39 -2.77
N ASP A 187 1.77 -25.72 -2.76
CA ASP A 187 0.91 -26.58 -1.94
C ASP A 187 1.16 -26.45 -0.44
N MET A 188 2.39 -26.07 -0.05
CA MET A 188 2.73 -25.90 1.36
C MET A 188 2.36 -24.51 1.90
N VAL A 189 2.27 -23.50 1.03
CA VAL A 189 1.93 -22.12 1.39
C VAL A 189 0.45 -21.84 1.15
N LEU A 190 -0.09 -22.28 0.00
CA LEU A 190 -1.52 -22.13 -0.33
C LEU A 190 -2.35 -23.17 0.43
N THR A 191 -2.37 -23.05 1.74
CA THR A 191 -3.24 -23.86 2.62
C THR A 191 -4.71 -23.62 2.31
N ASP A 192 -5.59 -24.47 2.84
CA ASP A 192 -7.05 -24.28 2.70
C ASP A 192 -7.51 -22.93 3.27
N GLU A 193 -6.84 -22.43 4.34
CA GLU A 193 -7.09 -21.10 4.88
C GLU A 193 -6.79 -20.00 3.87
N VAL A 194 -5.61 -20.04 3.23
CA VAL A 194 -5.20 -19.06 2.21
C VAL A 194 -6.13 -19.12 1.00
N ARG A 195 -6.44 -20.32 0.51
CA ARG A 195 -7.35 -20.50 -0.63
C ARG A 195 -8.74 -19.94 -0.34
N THR A 196 -9.31 -20.27 0.84
CA THR A 196 -10.63 -19.78 1.25
C THR A 196 -10.69 -18.25 1.32
N LEU A 197 -9.65 -17.62 1.87
CA LEU A 197 -9.56 -16.15 1.95
C LEU A 197 -9.43 -15.55 0.56
N SER A 198 -8.55 -16.08 -0.28
CA SER A 198 -8.39 -15.62 -1.66
C SER A 198 -9.68 -15.75 -2.48
N ASP A 199 -10.38 -16.87 -2.39
CA ASP A 199 -11.64 -17.06 -3.12
C ASP A 199 -12.72 -16.05 -2.70
N ARG A 200 -12.76 -15.67 -1.41
CA ARG A 200 -13.65 -14.60 -0.93
C ARG A 200 -13.26 -13.23 -1.47
N ALA A 201 -11.96 -12.94 -1.53
CA ALA A 201 -11.47 -11.69 -2.11
C ALA A 201 -11.80 -11.59 -3.60
N HIS A 202 -11.63 -12.68 -4.37
CA HIS A 202 -12.06 -12.76 -5.77
C HIS A 202 -13.56 -12.49 -5.95
N ALA A 203 -14.41 -13.08 -5.11
CA ALA A 203 -15.85 -12.83 -5.15
C ALA A 203 -16.18 -11.34 -4.91
N ALA A 204 -15.44 -10.66 -4.03
CA ALA A 204 -15.58 -9.22 -3.81
C ALA A 204 -15.08 -8.40 -4.99
N ALA A 205 -13.98 -8.79 -5.64
CA ALA A 205 -13.50 -8.15 -6.86
C ALA A 205 -14.52 -8.27 -8.00
N ASP A 206 -15.15 -9.44 -8.17
CA ASP A 206 -16.24 -9.62 -9.13
C ASP A 206 -17.46 -8.77 -8.80
N GLN A 207 -17.78 -8.59 -7.53
CA GLN A 207 -18.82 -7.66 -7.12
C GLN A 207 -18.46 -6.21 -7.48
N ALA A 208 -17.22 -5.81 -7.27
CA ALA A 208 -16.74 -4.48 -7.65
C ALA A 208 -16.88 -4.25 -9.17
N ARG A 209 -16.50 -5.23 -10.01
CA ARG A 209 -16.69 -5.16 -11.47
C ARG A 209 -18.15 -4.93 -11.84
N ARG A 210 -19.08 -5.69 -11.26
CA ARG A 210 -20.51 -5.50 -11.48
C ARG A 210 -21.00 -4.11 -11.07
N LEU A 211 -20.53 -3.59 -9.93
CA LEU A 211 -20.88 -2.23 -9.49
C LEU A 211 -20.35 -1.16 -10.44
N VAL A 212 -19.13 -1.31 -10.93
CA VAL A 212 -18.54 -0.39 -11.93
C VAL A 212 -19.33 -0.42 -13.22
N GLU A 213 -19.71 -1.59 -13.73
CA GLU A 213 -20.52 -1.72 -14.94
C GLU A 213 -21.91 -1.10 -14.79
N GLN A 214 -22.56 -1.29 -13.64
CA GLN A 214 -23.92 -0.80 -13.40
C GLN A 214 -23.97 0.69 -13.06
N HIS A 215 -23.03 1.18 -12.28
CA HIS A 215 -23.07 2.49 -11.63
C HIS A 215 -21.94 3.42 -12.04
N GLY A 216 -20.97 2.95 -12.85
CA GLY A 216 -19.88 3.76 -13.35
C GLY A 216 -20.26 4.53 -14.61
N ARG A 217 -19.85 5.79 -14.70
CA ARG A 217 -20.06 6.66 -15.88
C ARG A 217 -18.88 7.62 -16.04
N LEU A 218 -18.60 7.99 -17.29
CA LEU A 218 -17.74 9.12 -17.60
C LEU A 218 -18.58 10.41 -17.38
N GLU A 219 -18.34 11.12 -16.28
CA GLU A 219 -19.14 12.29 -15.89
C GLU A 219 -18.47 13.62 -16.27
N ALA A 220 -17.14 13.61 -16.45
CA ALA A 220 -16.40 14.76 -16.95
C ALA A 220 -15.24 14.29 -17.84
N PRO A 221 -14.61 15.17 -18.65
CA PRO A 221 -13.49 14.80 -19.50
C PRO A 221 -12.37 14.14 -18.69
N GLY A 222 -12.07 12.86 -19.00
CA GLY A 222 -11.05 12.07 -18.31
C GLY A 222 -11.36 11.67 -16.87
N VAL A 223 -12.62 11.80 -16.42
CA VAL A 223 -13.05 11.41 -15.06
C VAL A 223 -14.17 10.39 -15.12
N PHE A 224 -13.90 9.18 -14.66
CA PHE A 224 -14.89 8.11 -14.55
C PHE A 224 -15.34 7.98 -13.09
N VAL A 225 -16.65 8.12 -12.84
CA VAL A 225 -17.24 8.14 -11.51
C VAL A 225 -18.09 6.92 -11.29
N VAL A 226 -17.84 6.22 -10.17
CA VAL A 226 -18.72 5.13 -9.67
C VAL A 226 -19.55 5.68 -8.52
N ARG A 227 -20.88 5.62 -8.64
CA ARG A 227 -21.80 6.08 -7.59
C ARG A 227 -22.42 4.91 -6.86
N VAL A 228 -22.07 4.73 -5.59
CA VAL A 228 -22.63 3.68 -4.75
C VAL A 228 -23.71 4.24 -3.80
N ARG A 229 -24.65 3.37 -3.40
CA ARG A 229 -25.77 3.75 -2.52
C ARG A 229 -25.46 3.58 -1.04
N GLU A 230 -24.38 2.84 -0.73
CA GLU A 230 -23.95 2.52 0.62
C GLU A 230 -22.46 2.77 0.76
N LYS A 231 -22.03 3.10 1.99
CA LYS A 231 -20.62 3.22 2.32
C LYS A 231 -19.94 1.86 2.13
N GLN A 232 -18.84 1.88 1.41
CA GLN A 232 -18.03 0.69 1.14
C GLN A 232 -16.94 0.50 2.19
N ASP A 233 -16.54 -0.75 2.44
CA ASP A 233 -15.32 -1.04 3.18
C ASP A 233 -14.05 -0.63 2.39
N ASN A 234 -12.90 -0.66 3.04
CA ASN A 234 -11.65 -0.18 2.43
C ASN A 234 -11.23 -1.04 1.22
N ARG A 235 -11.46 -2.35 1.25
CA ARG A 235 -11.14 -3.25 0.14
C ARG A 235 -12.04 -2.98 -1.07
N MET A 236 -13.37 -2.95 -0.86
CA MET A 236 -14.32 -2.66 -1.94
C MET A 236 -14.06 -1.29 -2.54
N ARG A 237 -13.78 -0.27 -1.71
CA ARG A 237 -13.41 1.06 -2.17
C ARG A 237 -12.17 1.05 -3.05
N ARG A 238 -11.11 0.32 -2.64
CA ARG A 238 -9.88 0.16 -3.42
C ARG A 238 -10.17 -0.51 -4.77
N ASN A 239 -10.91 -1.61 -4.77
CA ASN A 239 -11.27 -2.32 -6.01
C ASN A 239 -12.07 -1.43 -6.96
N LEU A 240 -13.06 -0.68 -6.45
CA LEU A 240 -13.86 0.23 -7.26
C LEU A 240 -13.01 1.37 -7.87
N LEU A 241 -12.08 1.93 -7.11
CA LEU A 241 -11.19 2.99 -7.59
C LEU A 241 -10.22 2.47 -8.66
N VAL A 242 -9.57 1.32 -8.42
CA VAL A 242 -8.66 0.70 -9.42
C VAL A 242 -9.40 0.45 -10.74
N LEU A 243 -10.58 -0.17 -10.68
CA LEU A 243 -11.38 -0.42 -11.88
C LEU A 243 -11.90 0.86 -12.55
N ALA A 244 -12.13 1.93 -11.80
CA ALA A 244 -12.49 3.23 -12.36
C ALA A 244 -11.31 3.92 -13.05
N GLU A 245 -10.10 3.80 -12.50
CA GLU A 245 -8.85 4.32 -13.09
C GLU A 245 -8.48 3.62 -14.40
N GLU A 246 -8.89 2.35 -14.59
CA GLU A 246 -8.74 1.64 -15.87
C GLU A 246 -9.61 2.22 -17.00
N ARG A 247 -10.62 3.02 -16.64
CA ARG A 247 -11.62 3.59 -17.58
C ARG A 247 -11.32 5.03 -18.00
N ALA A 248 -10.52 5.77 -17.20
CA ALA A 248 -10.21 7.17 -17.47
C ALA A 248 -8.92 7.59 -16.73
N ALA A 249 -8.42 8.79 -17.02
CA ALA A 249 -7.23 9.34 -16.36
C ALA A 249 -7.41 9.50 -14.85
N VAL A 250 -8.64 9.74 -14.39
CA VAL A 250 -9.02 9.80 -12.98
C VAL A 250 -10.21 8.89 -12.73
N GLY A 251 -10.07 7.93 -11.83
CA GLY A 251 -11.17 7.18 -11.26
C GLY A 251 -11.72 7.88 -10.01
N ALA A 252 -13.02 7.93 -9.84
CA ALA A 252 -13.65 8.54 -8.69
C ALA A 252 -14.77 7.67 -8.13
N LEU A 253 -14.89 7.65 -6.80
CA LEU A 253 -15.93 6.96 -6.08
C LEU A 253 -16.76 7.94 -5.26
N PHE A 254 -18.06 7.97 -5.51
CA PHE A 254 -19.03 8.78 -4.77
C PHE A 254 -19.81 7.89 -3.80
N GLU A 255 -19.63 8.12 -2.51
CA GLU A 255 -20.22 7.33 -1.41
C GLU A 255 -21.07 8.21 -0.50
N PRO A 256 -22.24 7.72 -0.01
CA PRO A 256 -22.99 8.45 1.01
C PRO A 256 -22.20 8.51 2.32
N ASP A 257 -22.30 9.67 3.00
CA ASP A 257 -21.81 9.79 4.38
C ASP A 257 -22.96 9.50 5.34
N PRO A 258 -22.83 8.53 6.26
CA PRO A 258 -23.87 8.25 7.27
C PRO A 258 -24.24 9.47 8.13
N LEU A 259 -23.36 10.46 8.23
CA LEU A 259 -23.59 11.71 8.97
C LEU A 259 -24.23 12.81 8.11
N GLY A 260 -24.61 12.49 6.88
CA GLY A 260 -25.22 13.41 5.90
C GLY A 260 -24.20 13.95 4.90
N GLY A 261 -24.65 14.05 3.65
CA GLY A 261 -23.81 14.41 2.50
C GLY A 261 -23.17 13.20 1.84
N ALA A 262 -22.05 13.41 1.17
CA ALA A 262 -21.33 12.36 0.47
C ALA A 262 -19.81 12.60 0.46
N TRP A 263 -19.05 11.53 0.35
CA TRP A 263 -17.62 11.57 0.07
C TRP A 263 -17.37 11.35 -1.42
N LEU A 264 -16.51 12.15 -1.99
CA LEU A 264 -15.91 11.91 -3.29
C LEU A 264 -14.44 11.53 -3.05
N THR A 265 -14.07 10.31 -3.42
CA THR A 265 -12.68 9.84 -3.39
C THR A 265 -12.21 9.74 -4.82
N ALA A 266 -11.10 10.38 -5.16
CA ALA A 266 -10.50 10.32 -6.47
C ALA A 266 -9.13 9.65 -6.42
N ALA A 267 -8.78 8.91 -7.46
CA ALA A 267 -7.50 8.25 -7.62
C ALA A 267 -7.02 8.33 -9.07
N THR A 268 -5.72 8.25 -9.30
CA THR A 268 -5.13 8.26 -10.62
C THR A 268 -3.86 7.42 -10.69
N PHE A 269 -3.69 6.63 -11.76
CA PHE A 269 -2.41 5.99 -12.11
C PHE A 269 -1.44 6.96 -12.79
N ASP A 270 -1.94 8.08 -13.29
CA ASP A 270 -1.12 9.08 -13.99
C ASP A 270 -0.35 9.94 -12.99
N GLN A 271 0.96 9.70 -12.90
CA GLN A 271 1.87 10.42 -11.99
C GLN A 271 2.03 11.92 -12.30
N ARG A 272 1.54 12.36 -13.47
CA ARG A 272 1.57 13.78 -13.86
C ARG A 272 0.42 14.57 -13.21
N LEU A 273 -0.56 13.86 -12.64
CA LEU A 273 -1.71 14.45 -11.98
C LEU A 273 -1.52 14.43 -10.46
N ASP A 274 -1.45 15.61 -9.87
CA ASP A 274 -1.49 15.81 -8.42
C ASP A 274 -2.92 16.20 -8.03
N LEU A 275 -3.66 15.27 -7.44
CA LEU A 275 -5.06 15.50 -7.11
C LEU A 275 -5.25 16.51 -5.95
N GLU A 276 -4.20 16.82 -5.20
CA GLU A 276 -4.23 17.88 -4.19
C GLU A 276 -4.15 19.28 -4.81
N ASP A 277 -3.75 19.41 -6.07
CA ASP A 277 -3.86 20.68 -6.84
C ASP A 277 -5.32 21.06 -7.15
N VAL A 278 -6.29 20.17 -6.94
CA VAL A 278 -7.71 20.45 -7.20
C VAL A 278 -8.38 20.96 -5.93
N ASP A 279 -8.87 22.19 -5.97
CA ASP A 279 -9.54 22.81 -4.84
C ASP A 279 -10.68 21.93 -4.28
N GLY A 280 -10.67 21.75 -2.98
CA GLY A 280 -11.65 20.94 -2.25
C GLY A 280 -11.24 19.50 -2.00
N PHE A 281 -10.13 19.03 -2.55
CA PHE A 281 -9.56 17.73 -2.22
C PHE A 281 -8.47 17.85 -1.16
N GLU A 282 -8.48 16.92 -0.22
CA GLU A 282 -7.55 16.87 0.90
C GLU A 282 -7.09 15.44 1.16
N GLY A 283 -5.94 15.30 1.81
CA GLY A 283 -5.49 14.07 2.44
C GLY A 283 -5.11 12.96 1.49
N GLY A 284 -4.46 13.30 0.40
CA GLY A 284 -3.83 12.36 -0.51
C GLY A 284 -2.75 11.51 0.17
N ARG A 285 -2.30 10.48 -0.53
CA ARG A 285 -1.05 9.79 -0.19
C ARG A 285 0.13 10.67 -0.62
N SER A 286 1.30 10.37 -0.10
CA SER A 286 2.54 11.06 -0.46
C SER A 286 2.92 10.97 -1.95
N ASP A 287 2.33 10.02 -2.68
CA ASP A 287 2.45 9.84 -4.14
C ASP A 287 1.34 10.53 -4.94
N TYR A 288 0.48 11.29 -4.27
CA TYR A 288 -0.66 12.06 -4.83
C TYR A 288 -1.64 11.24 -5.65
N ARG A 289 -1.58 9.93 -5.53
CA ARG A 289 -2.43 9.01 -6.27
C ARG A 289 -3.89 9.05 -5.84
N PHE A 290 -4.15 9.50 -4.62
CA PHE A 290 -5.43 9.40 -3.97
C PHE A 290 -5.72 10.67 -3.15
N ALA A 291 -6.88 11.28 -3.38
CA ALA A 291 -7.37 12.41 -2.60
C ALA A 291 -8.86 12.28 -2.30
N ARG A 292 -9.35 12.94 -1.26
CA ARG A 292 -10.74 12.90 -0.84
C ARG A 292 -11.30 14.29 -0.64
N ALA A 293 -12.59 14.45 -0.97
CA ALA A 293 -13.35 15.64 -0.63
C ALA A 293 -14.64 15.25 0.08
N HIS A 294 -14.98 15.95 1.15
CA HIS A 294 -16.24 15.78 1.87
C HIS A 294 -17.28 16.76 1.35
N ARG A 295 -18.54 16.32 1.32
CA ARG A 295 -19.67 17.11 0.78
C ARG A 295 -19.51 17.50 -0.68
N GLY A 296 -18.75 16.70 -1.44
CA GLY A 296 -18.54 16.90 -2.85
C GLY A 296 -19.82 16.70 -3.65
N GLY A 297 -20.12 17.70 -4.45
CA GLY A 297 -21.18 17.67 -5.44
C GLY A 297 -20.64 17.43 -6.85
N VAL A 298 -21.51 17.64 -7.82
CA VAL A 298 -21.18 17.62 -9.26
C VAL A 298 -20.03 18.59 -9.57
N ASP A 299 -19.97 19.72 -8.88
CA ASP A 299 -18.95 20.76 -9.05
C ASP A 299 -17.50 20.25 -8.88
N LEU A 300 -17.27 19.29 -7.98
CA LEU A 300 -15.92 18.70 -7.79
C LEU A 300 -15.54 17.73 -8.92
N VAL A 301 -16.49 16.99 -9.47
CA VAL A 301 -16.25 16.15 -10.65
C VAL A 301 -15.90 17.01 -11.85
N GLU A 302 -16.60 18.13 -12.04
CA GLU A 302 -16.27 19.11 -13.09
C GLU A 302 -14.91 19.78 -12.86
N ALA A 303 -14.55 20.09 -11.60
CA ALA A 303 -13.24 20.63 -11.25
C ALA A 303 -12.11 19.64 -11.60
N LEU A 304 -12.28 18.35 -11.28
CA LEU A 304 -11.37 17.29 -11.71
C LEU A 304 -11.25 17.23 -13.24
N GLY A 305 -12.36 17.27 -13.97
CA GLY A 305 -12.36 17.24 -15.43
C GLY A 305 -11.62 18.44 -16.05
N ARG A 306 -11.85 19.67 -15.53
CA ARG A 306 -11.08 20.86 -15.95
C ARG A 306 -9.59 20.72 -15.66
N TYR A 307 -9.24 20.18 -14.50
CA TYR A 307 -7.84 19.94 -14.12
C TYR A 307 -7.16 18.94 -15.07
N VAL A 308 -7.78 17.78 -15.33
CA VAL A 308 -7.27 16.78 -16.28
C VAL A 308 -7.09 17.38 -17.65
N ALA A 309 -8.09 18.11 -18.17
CA ALA A 309 -8.02 18.76 -19.47
C ALA A 309 -6.88 19.79 -19.54
N SER A 310 -6.65 20.56 -18.47
CA SER A 310 -5.56 21.54 -18.41
C SER A 310 -4.18 20.90 -18.49
N LYS A 311 -3.95 19.76 -17.80
CA LYS A 311 -2.69 19.01 -17.85
C LYS A 311 -2.49 18.35 -19.22
N ALA A 312 -3.54 17.79 -19.84
CA ALA A 312 -3.46 17.23 -21.20
C ALA A 312 -3.07 18.29 -22.25
N ALA A 313 -3.59 19.51 -22.14
CA ALA A 313 -3.26 20.61 -23.04
C ALA A 313 -1.81 21.12 -22.93
N VAL A 314 -1.18 20.95 -21.78
CA VAL A 314 0.24 21.27 -21.57
C VAL A 314 1.15 20.26 -22.27
N ILE A 315 0.78 18.98 -22.28
CA ILE A 315 1.57 17.91 -22.91
C ILE A 315 1.63 18.06 -24.42
N LEU A 316 0.50 18.37 -25.05
CA LEU A 316 0.42 18.59 -26.50
C LEU A 316 1.19 19.84 -27.01
N LYS A 317 1.67 20.70 -26.12
CA LYS A 317 2.50 21.88 -26.47
C LYS A 317 3.99 21.65 -26.29
N VAL A 318 4.40 20.52 -25.72
CA VAL A 318 5.82 20.19 -25.41
C VAL A 318 6.36 19.11 -26.37
N GLU A 319 5.48 18.43 -27.11
CA GLU A 319 5.82 17.56 -28.26
C GLU A 319 5.83 18.37 -29.58
#